data_9e7e8f3461a333fa6cd1028b8e1f8ac0
#
_entry.id   9e7e8f3461a333fa6cd1028b8e1f8ac0
#
_cell.length_a   1.000
_cell.length_b   1.000
_cell.length_c   1.000
_cell.angle_alpha   90.00
_cell.angle_beta   90.00
_cell.angle_gamma   90.00
#
_symmetry.space_group_name_H-M   'P 1'
#
loop_
_entity.id
_entity.type
_entity.pdbx_description
1 polymer ?
#
loop_
_entity_poly.entity_id
_entity_poly.type
_entity_poly.pdbx_seq_one_letter_code
_entity_poly.pdbx_strand_id
1 'polypeptide(L)'
;MEKIIFDTNVLIDISRGNTDVINKVKKLSPSSLYISAITAGEFLNGARDKDELKLIQHHLEQYTILHLNREISGIFIELMNKYTLSHKPFVPDLLIAATCIQSNLPLYTTNIKDFRFIPGLRIL
;
A
#
# COMPACT_ATOMS: atom_id res chain seq x y z
N MET A 1 -8.70 15.01 8.60
CA MET A 1 -8.19 14.59 7.27
C MET A 1 -8.48 13.13 7.06
N GLU A 2 -8.90 12.75 5.87
CA GLU A 2 -9.22 11.36 5.56
C GLU A 2 -7.97 10.47 5.70
N LYS A 3 -8.17 9.25 6.23
CA LYS A 3 -7.10 8.25 6.29
C LYS A 3 -6.81 7.73 4.89
N ILE A 4 -5.54 7.50 4.60
CA ILE A 4 -5.06 7.13 3.26
C ILE A 4 -4.17 5.91 3.40
N ILE A 5 -4.38 4.91 2.54
CA ILE A 5 -3.51 3.73 2.48
C ILE A 5 -2.46 3.97 1.40
N PHE A 6 -1.19 3.80 1.74
CA PHE A 6 -0.06 3.99 0.84
C PHE A 6 0.35 2.66 0.22
N ASP A 7 0.53 2.64 -1.11
CA ASP A 7 1.15 1.53 -1.81
C ASP A 7 2.64 1.43 -1.45
N THR A 8 3.19 0.23 -1.54
CA THR A 8 4.59 -0.04 -1.23
C THR A 8 5.55 0.86 -2.00
N ASN A 9 5.27 1.14 -3.27
CA ASN A 9 6.13 2.00 -4.10
C ASN A 9 6.23 3.42 -3.57
N VAL A 10 5.19 3.93 -2.91
CA VAL A 10 5.24 5.26 -2.28
C VAL A 10 6.28 5.28 -1.16
N LEU A 11 6.33 4.24 -0.33
CA LEU A 11 7.32 4.13 0.75
C LEU A 11 8.74 4.04 0.18
N ILE A 12 8.91 3.25 -0.88
CA ILE A 12 10.20 3.12 -1.56
C ILE A 12 10.65 4.47 -2.13
N ASP A 13 9.76 5.18 -2.80
CA ASP A 13 10.06 6.50 -3.36
C ASP A 13 10.46 7.50 -2.27
N ILE A 14 9.79 7.51 -1.12
CA ILE A 14 10.17 8.34 0.02
C ILE A 14 11.58 7.98 0.50
N SER A 15 11.87 6.70 0.65
CA SER A 15 13.18 6.23 1.14
C SER A 15 14.31 6.55 0.19
N ARG A 16 14.01 6.70 -1.11
CA ARG A 16 14.97 7.08 -2.15
C ARG A 16 15.11 8.59 -2.35
N GLY A 17 14.37 9.38 -1.57
CA GLY A 17 14.46 10.84 -1.64
C GLY A 17 13.67 11.47 -2.80
N ASN A 18 12.64 10.80 -3.31
CA ASN A 18 11.77 11.39 -4.34
C ASN A 18 11.04 12.60 -3.77
N THR A 19 11.47 13.80 -4.17
CA THR A 19 10.98 15.05 -3.58
C THR A 19 9.50 15.31 -3.87
N ASP A 20 8.99 14.93 -5.03
CA ASP A 20 7.58 15.12 -5.36
C ASP A 20 6.68 14.32 -4.44
N VAL A 21 7.03 13.05 -4.20
CA VAL A 21 6.28 12.17 -3.30
C VAL A 21 6.40 12.68 -1.86
N ILE A 22 7.61 13.01 -1.41
CA ILE A 22 7.87 13.53 -0.06
C ILE A 22 7.04 14.79 0.18
N ASN A 23 7.01 15.72 -0.77
CA ASN A 23 6.26 16.97 -0.63
C ASN A 23 4.75 16.72 -0.53
N LYS A 24 4.22 15.77 -1.30
CA LYS A 24 2.80 15.41 -1.20
C LYS A 24 2.46 14.82 0.16
N VAL A 25 3.31 13.93 0.66
CA VAL A 25 3.08 13.26 1.96
C VAL A 25 3.20 14.24 3.12
N LYS A 26 4.13 15.20 3.06
CA LYS A 26 4.30 16.22 4.09
C LYS A 26 3.05 17.09 4.30
N LYS A 27 2.19 17.21 3.30
CA LYS A 27 0.94 17.96 3.40
C LYS A 27 -0.16 17.21 4.14
N LEU A 28 0.05 15.92 4.40
CA LEU A 28 -0.92 15.07 5.06
C LEU A 28 -0.73 15.07 6.57
N SER A 29 -1.83 14.92 7.32
CA SER A 29 -1.76 14.75 8.76
C SER A 29 -1.07 13.43 9.10
N PRO A 30 -0.13 13.40 10.08
CA PRO A 30 0.51 12.14 10.49
C PRO A 30 -0.47 11.04 10.87
N SER A 31 -1.62 11.39 11.44
CA SER A 31 -2.64 10.41 11.83
C SER A 31 -3.42 9.82 10.66
N SER A 32 -3.22 10.34 9.43
CA SER A 32 -3.89 9.83 8.22
C SER A 32 -3.05 8.80 7.44
N LEU A 33 -1.84 8.49 7.87
CA LEU A 33 -0.89 7.65 7.14
C LEU A 33 -1.08 6.18 7.52
N TYR A 34 -1.64 5.40 6.61
CA TYR A 34 -1.94 3.98 6.81
C TYR A 34 -1.25 3.13 5.75
N ILE A 35 -0.88 1.91 6.11
CA ILE A 35 -0.37 0.90 5.18
C ILE A 35 -1.00 -0.45 5.51
N SER A 36 -1.06 -1.32 4.50
CA SER A 36 -1.39 -2.73 4.69
C SER A 36 -0.21 -3.48 5.31
N ALA A 37 -0.50 -4.55 6.07
CA ALA A 37 0.54 -5.47 6.53
C ALA A 37 1.38 -6.03 5.37
N ILE A 38 0.79 -6.20 4.18
CA ILE A 38 1.53 -6.64 2.98
C ILE A 38 2.58 -5.60 2.60
N THR A 39 2.23 -4.32 2.62
CA THR A 39 3.18 -3.24 2.32
C THR A 39 4.33 -3.23 3.33
N ALA A 40 4.03 -3.39 4.62
CA ALA A 40 5.07 -3.48 5.63
C ALA A 40 6.03 -4.63 5.34
N GLY A 41 5.50 -5.80 5.01
CA GLY A 41 6.31 -6.98 4.68
C GLY A 41 7.17 -6.78 3.44
N GLU A 42 6.60 -6.23 2.36
CA GLU A 42 7.35 -5.95 1.14
C GLU A 42 8.48 -4.95 1.37
N PHE A 43 8.20 -3.89 2.14
CA PHE A 43 9.19 -2.88 2.43
C PHE A 43 10.35 -3.43 3.27
N LEU A 44 10.02 -4.20 4.32
CA LEU A 44 11.02 -4.90 5.15
C LEU A 44 11.87 -5.86 4.31
N ASN A 45 11.24 -6.59 3.39
CA ASN A 45 11.92 -7.56 2.53
C ASN A 45 12.93 -6.93 1.59
N GLY A 46 12.84 -5.63 1.34
CA GLY A 46 13.79 -4.88 0.51
C GLY A 46 15.10 -4.55 1.20
N ALA A 47 15.25 -4.80 2.51
CA ALA A 47 16.48 -4.52 3.23
C ALA A 47 17.61 -5.42 2.76
N ARG A 48 18.78 -4.84 2.45
CA ARG A 48 19.97 -5.56 1.97
C ARG A 48 20.93 -5.93 3.09
N ASP A 49 20.83 -5.25 4.24
CA ASP A 49 21.68 -5.47 5.40
C ASP A 49 20.99 -5.01 6.68
N LYS A 50 21.67 -5.20 7.83
CA LYS A 50 21.11 -4.86 9.13
C LYS A 50 20.86 -3.38 9.31
N ASP A 51 21.69 -2.51 8.74
CA ASP A 51 21.55 -1.07 8.88
C ASP A 51 20.34 -0.58 8.08
N GLU A 52 20.15 -1.08 6.87
CA GLU A 52 18.95 -0.79 6.08
C GLU A 52 17.68 -1.28 6.78
N LEU A 53 17.73 -2.48 7.36
CA LEU A 53 16.57 -3.00 8.08
C LEU A 53 16.16 -2.08 9.22
N LYS A 54 17.13 -1.57 9.98
CA LYS A 54 16.85 -0.60 11.06
C LYS A 54 16.21 0.68 10.54
N LEU A 55 16.70 1.20 9.42
CA LEU A 55 16.13 2.40 8.81
C LEU A 55 14.69 2.17 8.36
N ILE A 56 14.42 1.02 7.76
CA ILE A 56 13.07 0.65 7.32
C ILE A 56 12.14 0.48 8.53
N GLN A 57 12.58 -0.20 9.58
CA GLN A 57 11.79 -0.36 10.80
C GLN A 57 11.44 1.00 11.41
N HIS A 58 12.38 1.92 11.42
CA HIS A 58 12.14 3.28 11.91
C HIS A 58 11.14 4.04 11.03
N HIS A 59 11.29 3.95 9.71
CA HIS A 59 10.36 4.55 8.76
C HIS A 59 8.94 4.03 8.97
N LEU A 60 8.78 2.72 9.17
CA LEU A 60 7.47 2.09 9.36
C LEU A 60 6.73 2.58 10.60
N GLU A 61 7.43 3.10 11.60
CA GLU A 61 6.81 3.66 12.82
C GLU A 61 5.88 4.83 12.52
N GLN A 62 6.02 5.48 11.38
CA GLN A 62 5.20 6.63 10.98
C GLN A 62 3.79 6.24 10.54
N TYR A 63 3.53 4.96 10.27
CA TYR A 63 2.28 4.50 9.70
C TYR A 63 1.48 3.67 10.67
N THR A 64 0.17 3.74 10.55
CA THR A 64 -0.73 2.77 11.18
C THR A 64 -0.87 1.57 10.25
N ILE A 65 -0.60 0.37 10.75
CA ILE A 65 -0.70 -0.85 9.96
C ILE A 65 -2.10 -1.42 10.05
N LEU A 66 -2.72 -1.65 8.88
CA LEU A 66 -3.98 -2.38 8.79
C LEU A 66 -3.67 -3.86 8.60
N HIS A 67 -4.11 -4.67 9.54
CA HIS A 67 -3.87 -6.09 9.52
C HIS A 67 -4.81 -6.82 8.57
N LEU A 68 -4.31 -7.92 8.00
CA LEU A 68 -5.12 -8.80 7.17
C LEU A 68 -6.16 -9.51 8.04
N ASN A 69 -7.34 -9.69 7.48
CA ASN A 69 -8.43 -10.36 8.16
C ASN A 69 -9.21 -11.24 7.17
N ARG A 70 -10.24 -11.92 7.66
CA ARG A 70 -11.03 -12.85 6.86
C ARG A 70 -11.74 -12.14 5.70
N GLU A 71 -12.28 -10.97 5.94
CA GLU A 71 -13.02 -10.19 4.95
C GLU A 71 -12.09 -9.74 3.82
N ILE A 72 -10.89 -9.31 4.15
CA ILE A 72 -9.87 -8.94 3.16
C ILE A 72 -9.50 -10.15 2.30
N SER A 73 -9.29 -11.30 2.90
CA SER A 73 -8.99 -12.55 2.16
C SER A 73 -10.11 -12.90 1.19
N GLY A 74 -11.37 -12.76 1.59
CA GLY A 74 -12.51 -13.01 0.72
C GLY A 74 -12.55 -12.10 -0.49
N ILE A 75 -12.38 -10.80 -0.29
CA ILE A 75 -12.32 -9.81 -1.38
C ILE A 75 -11.14 -10.10 -2.30
N PHE A 76 -9.98 -10.40 -1.72
CA PHE A 76 -8.78 -10.73 -2.48
C PHE A 76 -9.01 -11.92 -3.43
N ILE A 77 -9.60 -13.00 -2.93
CA ILE A 77 -9.87 -14.19 -3.75
C ILE A 77 -10.87 -13.88 -4.88
N GLU A 78 -11.90 -13.09 -4.57
CA GLU A 78 -12.85 -12.64 -5.61
C GLU A 78 -12.14 -11.83 -6.71
N LEU A 79 -11.26 -10.91 -6.33
CA LEU A 79 -10.50 -10.11 -7.29
C LEU A 79 -9.56 -10.99 -8.13
N MET A 80 -8.88 -11.95 -7.50
CA MET A 80 -8.02 -12.87 -8.21
C MET A 80 -8.82 -13.70 -9.23
N ASN A 81 -9.94 -14.26 -8.84
CA ASN A 81 -10.80 -15.03 -9.75
C ASN A 81 -11.25 -14.21 -10.95
N LYS A 82 -11.58 -12.94 -10.72
CA LYS A 82 -12.11 -12.08 -11.76
C LYS A 82 -11.05 -11.59 -12.74
N TYR A 83 -9.85 -11.29 -12.27
CA TYR A 83 -8.85 -10.55 -13.05
C TYR A 83 -7.61 -11.33 -13.45
N THR A 84 -7.42 -12.57 -12.97
CA THR A 84 -6.21 -13.33 -13.24
C THR A 84 -5.92 -13.48 -14.74
N LEU A 85 -6.91 -13.80 -15.54
CA LEU A 85 -6.69 -14.03 -16.98
C LEU A 85 -6.60 -12.74 -17.78
N SER A 86 -7.39 -11.72 -17.42
CA SER A 86 -7.49 -10.49 -18.21
C SER A 86 -6.37 -9.49 -17.90
N HIS A 87 -5.93 -9.41 -16.65
CA HIS A 87 -4.98 -8.38 -16.21
C HIS A 87 -3.70 -8.94 -15.62
N LYS A 88 -3.65 -10.22 -15.28
CA LYS A 88 -2.49 -10.89 -14.66
C LYS A 88 -1.88 -10.03 -13.54
N PRO A 89 -2.69 -9.63 -12.54
CA PRO A 89 -2.22 -8.72 -11.50
C PRO A 89 -1.20 -9.40 -10.58
N PHE A 90 -0.37 -8.59 -9.94
CA PHE A 90 0.48 -9.09 -8.86
C PHE A 90 -0.36 -9.39 -7.62
N VAL A 91 -0.10 -10.55 -7.01
CA VAL A 91 -0.81 -10.98 -5.80
C VAL A 91 -0.78 -9.91 -4.70
N PRO A 92 0.40 -9.32 -4.35
CA PRO A 92 0.44 -8.29 -3.31
C PRO A 92 -0.42 -7.07 -3.62
N ASP A 93 -0.50 -6.64 -4.88
CA ASP A 93 -1.32 -5.50 -5.28
C ASP A 93 -2.80 -5.73 -5.00
N LEU A 94 -3.30 -6.94 -5.28
CA LEU A 94 -4.70 -7.24 -5.00
C LEU A 94 -4.98 -7.39 -3.50
N LEU A 95 -4.00 -7.78 -2.68
CA LEU A 95 -4.14 -7.76 -1.23
C LEU A 95 -4.21 -6.32 -0.70
N ILE A 96 -3.42 -5.43 -1.24
CA ILE A 96 -3.49 -4.00 -0.90
C ILE A 96 -4.85 -3.43 -1.31
N ALA A 97 -5.30 -3.71 -2.53
CA ALA A 97 -6.60 -3.26 -3.02
C ALA A 97 -7.74 -3.79 -2.16
N ALA A 98 -7.71 -5.06 -1.80
CA ALA A 98 -8.72 -5.68 -0.92
C ALA A 98 -8.76 -4.99 0.45
N THR A 99 -7.61 -4.62 0.98
CA THR A 99 -7.50 -3.88 2.24
C THR A 99 -8.17 -2.51 2.12
N CYS A 100 -7.93 -1.80 1.03
CA CYS A 100 -8.55 -0.50 0.76
C CYS A 100 -10.08 -0.61 0.65
N ILE A 101 -10.56 -1.61 -0.08
CA ILE A 101 -11.99 -1.82 -0.28
C ILE A 101 -12.67 -2.16 1.05
N GLN A 102 -12.12 -3.10 1.80
CA GLN A 102 -12.70 -3.53 3.07
C GLN A 102 -12.74 -2.40 4.11
N SER A 103 -11.69 -1.60 4.19
CA SER A 103 -11.62 -0.49 5.14
C SER A 103 -12.27 0.80 4.60
N ASN A 104 -12.72 0.80 3.33
CA ASN A 104 -13.29 1.97 2.66
C ASN A 104 -12.37 3.20 2.74
N LEU A 105 -11.09 2.99 2.47
CA LEU A 105 -10.08 4.04 2.43
C LEU A 105 -9.46 4.15 1.04
N PRO A 106 -9.10 5.37 0.62
CA PRO A 106 -8.45 5.56 -0.68
C PRO A 106 -7.01 5.06 -0.66
N LEU A 107 -6.53 4.69 -1.84
CA LEU A 107 -5.15 4.29 -2.09
C LEU A 107 -4.36 5.44 -2.70
N TYR A 108 -3.19 5.73 -2.15
CA TYR A 108 -2.19 6.54 -2.81
C TYR A 108 -1.13 5.63 -3.41
N THR A 109 -0.98 5.68 -4.73
CA THR A 109 -0.01 4.89 -5.49
C THR A 109 0.59 5.74 -6.60
N THR A 110 1.83 5.42 -6.98
CA THR A 110 2.49 5.97 -8.16
C THR A 110 2.34 5.05 -9.38
N ASN A 111 1.74 3.86 -9.20
CA ASN A 111 1.48 2.87 -10.27
C ASN A 111 -0.02 2.73 -10.52
N ILE A 112 -0.66 3.79 -10.94
CA ILE A 112 -2.12 3.85 -11.09
C ILE A 112 -2.65 2.75 -12.01
N LYS A 113 -1.96 2.42 -13.08
CA LYS A 113 -2.42 1.41 -14.05
C LYS A 113 -2.55 0.01 -13.45
N ASP A 114 -1.79 -0.29 -12.38
CA ASP A 114 -1.84 -1.60 -11.72
C ASP A 114 -3.08 -1.76 -10.84
N PHE A 115 -3.83 -0.67 -10.60
CA PHE A 115 -4.98 -0.65 -9.70
C PHE A 115 -6.25 -0.11 -10.33
N ARG A 116 -6.18 0.71 -11.38
CA ARG A 116 -7.34 1.46 -11.89
C ARG A 116 -8.47 0.60 -12.44
N PHE A 117 -8.20 -0.66 -12.79
CA PHE A 117 -9.21 -1.58 -13.31
C PHE A 117 -10.12 -2.15 -12.21
N ILE A 118 -9.80 -1.96 -10.94
CA ILE A 118 -10.49 -2.60 -9.81
C ILE A 118 -11.70 -1.75 -9.41
N PRO A 119 -12.94 -2.28 -9.56
CA PRO A 119 -14.13 -1.53 -9.15
C PRO A 119 -14.19 -1.40 -7.63
N GLY A 120 -14.70 -0.26 -7.15
CA GLY A 120 -14.82 0.00 -5.72
C GLY A 120 -13.53 0.50 -5.06
N LEU A 121 -12.41 0.53 -5.78
CA LEU A 121 -11.16 1.08 -5.27
C LEU A 121 -11.07 2.56 -5.63
N ARG A 122 -10.92 3.41 -4.60
CA ARG A 122 -10.68 4.84 -4.80
C ARG A 122 -9.18 5.09 -4.84
N ILE A 123 -8.70 5.76 -5.89
CA ILE A 123 -7.29 6.12 -6.06
C ILE A 123 -7.16 7.64 -5.94
N LEU A 124 -6.21 8.07 -5.14
CA LEU A 124 -5.90 9.50 -5.02
C LEU A 124 -5.06 10.00 -6.18
#